data_d72f9c05db73b3f540d9723c2ac61ba8
#
_entry.id   d72f9c05db73b3f540d9723c2ac61ba8
#
_cell.length_a   1.000
_cell.length_b   1.000
_cell.length_c   1.000
_cell.angle_alpha   90.00
_cell.angle_beta   90.00
_cell.angle_gamma   90.00
#
_symmetry.space_group_name_H-M   'P 1'
#
loop_
_entity.id
_entity.type
_entity.pdbx_description
1 polymer ?
#
loop_
_entity_poly.entity_id
_entity_poly.type
_entity_poly.pdbx_seq_one_letter_code
_entity_poly.pdbx_strand_id
1 'polypeptide(L)'
;MPEPRIIQFGYRRHPDQDRGAADSARHPVVVVGAGPVGLTLAIDLAQRGHAVVLLDDADRIGDGSRAICFSKRSLELWDRLGVGARMVDKGVVWKVGKIFLNDDMVYRFDLLPEDGHKMPAFINLQQYYAEAFLVDRVQELPQVDLRWRNKVVGLDQRNDHVVLAIDTPDGRYHLKADYVVACDG
;
A
#
# COMPACT_ATOMS: atom_id res chain seq x y z
N MET A 1 5.72 0.30 -25.67
CA MET A 1 5.72 -0.05 -24.23
C MET A 1 4.75 -1.19 -24.06
N PRO A 2 5.05 -2.26 -23.34
CA PRO A 2 4.02 -3.24 -23.03
C PRO A 2 2.94 -2.52 -22.21
N GLU A 3 1.68 -2.79 -22.55
CA GLU A 3 0.52 -2.28 -21.81
C GLU A 3 0.65 -2.62 -20.31
N PRO A 4 0.17 -1.74 -19.41
CA PRO A 4 0.16 -2.04 -18.00
C PRO A 4 -0.62 -3.34 -17.80
N ARG A 5 0.06 -4.37 -17.33
CA ARG A 5 -0.61 -5.61 -16.93
C ARG A 5 -1.44 -5.27 -15.70
N ILE A 6 -2.75 -5.22 -15.87
CA ILE A 6 -3.68 -5.27 -14.73
C ILE A 6 -3.40 -6.60 -14.05
N ILE A 7 -2.81 -6.54 -12.84
CA ILE A 7 -2.59 -7.73 -12.03
C ILE A 7 -3.86 -7.92 -11.22
N GLN A 8 -4.59 -9.00 -11.53
CA GLN A 8 -5.82 -9.34 -10.85
C GLN A 8 -5.55 -10.43 -9.81
N PHE A 9 -6.15 -10.27 -8.63
CA PHE A 9 -6.06 -11.19 -7.52
C PHE A 9 -7.42 -11.85 -7.27
N GLY A 10 -7.40 -13.17 -7.15
CA GLY A 10 -8.62 -13.92 -6.84
C GLY A 10 -9.07 -13.70 -5.38
N TYR A 11 -10.39 -13.67 -5.18
CA TYR A 11 -10.95 -13.83 -3.85
C TYR A 11 -10.58 -15.20 -3.27
N ARG A 12 -10.20 -15.22 -2.00
CA ARG A 12 -9.95 -16.45 -1.25
C ARG A 12 -10.73 -16.40 0.06
N ARG A 13 -11.57 -17.43 0.29
CA ARG A 13 -12.25 -17.61 1.56
C ARG A 13 -11.24 -17.85 2.66
N HIS A 14 -11.39 -17.15 3.78
CA HIS A 14 -10.55 -17.30 4.95
C HIS A 14 -11.27 -18.06 6.07
N PRO A 15 -10.56 -18.89 6.90
CA PRO A 15 -11.18 -19.62 8.01
C PRO A 15 -11.91 -18.75 9.04
N ASP A 16 -11.53 -17.48 9.18
CA ASP A 16 -12.23 -16.52 10.06
C ASP A 16 -13.70 -16.33 9.67
N GLN A 17 -14.06 -16.56 8.41
CA GLN A 17 -15.44 -16.45 7.91
C GLN A 17 -16.34 -17.59 8.39
N ASP A 18 -15.78 -18.65 8.91
CA ASP A 18 -16.54 -19.78 9.44
C ASP A 18 -16.93 -19.58 10.90
N ARG A 19 -16.44 -18.49 11.52
CA ARG A 19 -16.74 -18.14 12.92
C ARG A 19 -17.99 -17.28 13.01
N GLY A 20 -18.80 -17.52 14.03
CA GLY A 20 -19.95 -16.67 14.34
C GLY A 20 -19.48 -15.29 14.84
N ALA A 21 -20.35 -14.28 14.75
CA ALA A 21 -20.04 -12.91 15.15
C ALA A 21 -19.58 -12.79 16.64
N ALA A 22 -20.13 -13.63 17.53
CA ALA A 22 -19.73 -13.67 18.93
C ALA A 22 -18.32 -14.24 19.15
N ASP A 23 -17.91 -15.19 18.30
CA ASP A 23 -16.60 -15.88 18.35
C ASP A 23 -15.66 -15.41 17.24
N SER A 24 -15.76 -14.18 16.82
CA SER A 24 -14.91 -13.61 15.76
C SER A 24 -13.43 -13.68 16.12
N ALA A 25 -12.59 -14.01 15.14
CA ALA A 25 -11.14 -14.01 15.32
C ALA A 25 -10.64 -12.63 15.75
N ARG A 26 -9.67 -12.61 16.66
CA ARG A 26 -9.01 -11.38 17.13
C ARG A 26 -7.58 -11.33 16.59
N HIS A 27 -7.25 -10.22 15.95
CA HIS A 27 -5.94 -9.98 15.35
C HIS A 27 -5.28 -8.77 16.01
N PRO A 28 -3.94 -8.74 16.14
CA PRO A 28 -3.24 -7.60 16.73
C PRO A 28 -3.47 -6.32 15.93
N VAL A 29 -3.33 -6.38 14.61
CA VAL A 29 -3.48 -5.22 13.72
C VAL A 29 -4.28 -5.60 12.48
N VAL A 30 -5.27 -4.78 12.17
CA VAL A 30 -6.00 -4.81 10.89
C VAL A 30 -5.75 -3.49 10.17
N VAL A 31 -5.26 -3.56 8.93
CA VAL A 31 -5.08 -2.42 8.04
C VAL A 31 -6.17 -2.49 6.97
N VAL A 32 -6.86 -1.39 6.73
CA VAL A 32 -7.93 -1.28 5.72
C VAL A 32 -7.42 -0.46 4.54
N GLY A 33 -7.41 -1.08 3.36
CA GLY A 33 -6.89 -0.49 2.12
C GLY A 33 -5.48 -0.99 1.77
N ALA A 34 -5.35 -1.75 0.66
CA ALA A 34 -4.09 -2.24 0.12
C ALA A 34 -3.53 -1.35 -1.00
N GLY A 35 -3.72 -0.04 -0.89
CA GLY A 35 -3.00 0.96 -1.67
C GLY A 35 -1.55 1.15 -1.18
N PRO A 36 -0.79 2.10 -1.76
CA PRO A 36 0.62 2.31 -1.41
C PRO A 36 0.85 2.56 0.08
N VAL A 37 -0.08 3.23 0.76
CA VAL A 37 0.02 3.56 2.20
C VAL A 37 -0.17 2.31 3.05
N GLY A 38 -1.26 1.57 2.84
CA GLY A 38 -1.56 0.37 3.63
C GLY A 38 -0.55 -0.75 3.40
N LEU A 39 -0.14 -0.98 2.15
CA LEU A 39 0.93 -1.94 1.83
C LEU A 39 2.24 -1.57 2.53
N THR A 40 2.63 -0.28 2.49
CA THR A 40 3.84 0.21 3.16
C THR A 40 3.78 -0.02 4.66
N LEU A 41 2.64 0.30 5.30
CA LEU A 41 2.44 0.09 6.73
C LEU A 41 2.48 -1.40 7.09
N ALA A 42 1.79 -2.24 6.33
CA ALA A 42 1.75 -3.69 6.58
C ALA A 42 3.15 -4.31 6.52
N ILE A 43 3.98 -3.91 5.54
CA ILE A 43 5.36 -4.37 5.41
C ILE A 43 6.20 -3.91 6.61
N ASP A 44 6.11 -2.62 7.00
CA ASP A 44 6.90 -2.08 8.12
C ASP A 44 6.55 -2.79 9.45
N LEU A 45 5.27 -3.02 9.71
CA LEU A 45 4.82 -3.76 10.90
C LEU A 45 5.28 -5.22 10.87
N ALA A 46 5.15 -5.90 9.72
CA ALA A 46 5.58 -7.29 9.56
C ALA A 46 7.09 -7.45 9.77
N GLN A 47 7.91 -6.54 9.25
CA GLN A 47 9.38 -6.55 9.48
C GLN A 47 9.75 -6.32 10.94
N ARG A 48 8.86 -5.75 11.75
CA ARG A 48 9.01 -5.59 13.20
C ARG A 48 8.44 -6.77 14.00
N GLY A 49 7.97 -7.82 13.31
CA GLY A 49 7.44 -9.05 13.92
C GLY A 49 5.96 -9.02 14.29
N HIS A 50 5.21 -7.99 13.88
CA HIS A 50 3.77 -7.93 14.11
C HIS A 50 3.00 -8.67 13.02
N ALA A 51 2.01 -9.47 13.44
CA ALA A 51 1.04 -10.06 12.53
C ALA A 51 0.02 -9.00 12.09
N VAL A 52 -0.24 -8.92 10.78
CA VAL A 52 -1.12 -7.92 10.18
C VAL A 52 -2.12 -8.60 9.26
N VAL A 53 -3.40 -8.28 9.42
CA VAL A 53 -4.42 -8.56 8.41
C VAL A 53 -4.59 -7.29 7.57
N LEU A 54 -4.39 -7.40 6.26
CA LEU A 54 -4.54 -6.29 5.31
C LEU A 54 -5.75 -6.57 4.42
N LEU A 55 -6.79 -5.73 4.52
CA LEU A 55 -8.06 -5.88 3.82
C LEU A 55 -8.17 -4.88 2.68
N ASP A 56 -8.68 -5.32 1.53
CA ASP A 56 -9.01 -4.44 0.41
C ASP A 56 -10.31 -4.90 -0.28
N ASP A 57 -11.11 -3.96 -0.73
CA ASP A 57 -12.36 -4.24 -1.45
C ASP A 57 -12.14 -4.52 -2.94
N ALA A 58 -11.00 -4.13 -3.50
CA ALA A 58 -10.61 -4.40 -4.87
C ALA A 58 -10.15 -5.86 -5.06
N ASP A 59 -10.02 -6.25 -6.32
CA ASP A 59 -9.47 -7.53 -6.77
C ASP A 59 -8.22 -7.36 -7.65
N ARG A 60 -7.69 -6.13 -7.73
CA ARG A 60 -6.60 -5.78 -8.63
C ARG A 60 -5.76 -4.63 -8.11
N ILE A 61 -4.54 -4.52 -8.61
CA ILE A 61 -3.73 -3.32 -8.45
C ILE A 61 -4.37 -2.18 -9.23
N GLY A 62 -4.35 -0.98 -8.66
CA GLY A 62 -5.09 0.20 -9.08
C GLY A 62 -5.14 0.42 -10.59
N ASP A 63 -6.34 0.47 -11.12
CA ASP A 63 -6.62 0.79 -12.50
C ASP A 63 -6.42 2.29 -12.72
N GLY A 64 -5.47 2.64 -13.57
CA GLY A 64 -5.08 4.01 -13.84
C GLY A 64 -4.02 4.57 -12.88
N SER A 65 -3.31 5.57 -13.35
CA SER A 65 -2.27 6.25 -12.57
C SER A 65 -2.87 7.43 -11.82
N ARG A 66 -2.96 7.33 -10.50
CA ARG A 66 -3.38 8.45 -9.62
C ARG A 66 -2.18 9.31 -9.22
N ALA A 67 -1.01 8.72 -9.08
CA ALA A 67 0.24 9.41 -8.79
C ALA A 67 1.32 8.94 -9.74
N ILE A 68 2.23 9.86 -10.09
CA ILE A 68 3.36 9.56 -10.97
C ILE A 68 4.69 9.99 -10.35
N CYS A 69 4.68 10.92 -9.41
CA CYS A 69 5.88 11.52 -8.85
C CYS A 69 6.06 11.10 -7.39
N PHE A 70 7.17 10.43 -7.10
CA PHE A 70 7.51 10.01 -5.73
C PHE A 70 8.79 10.71 -5.27
N SER A 71 8.70 11.27 -4.06
CA SER A 71 9.78 12.05 -3.46
C SER A 71 10.87 11.14 -2.85
N LYS A 72 12.04 11.73 -2.63
CA LYS A 72 13.17 11.11 -1.92
C LYS A 72 12.73 10.45 -0.62
N ARG A 73 11.85 11.09 0.16
CA ARG A 73 11.40 10.55 1.44
C ARG A 73 10.61 9.25 1.29
N SER A 74 9.72 9.16 0.30
CA SER A 74 8.99 7.93 -0.01
C SER A 74 9.94 6.83 -0.45
N LEU A 75 10.93 7.16 -1.27
CA LEU A 75 11.94 6.21 -1.74
C LEU A 75 12.83 5.70 -0.60
N GLU A 76 13.22 6.54 0.34
CA GLU A 76 13.98 6.15 1.54
C GLU A 76 13.18 5.18 2.43
N LEU A 77 11.87 5.42 2.58
CA LEU A 77 10.98 4.50 3.29
C LEU A 77 10.93 3.14 2.59
N TRP A 78 10.67 3.12 1.30
CA TRP A 78 10.58 1.91 0.50
C TRP A 78 11.93 1.17 0.37
N ASP A 79 13.05 1.90 0.40
CA ASP A 79 14.38 1.29 0.45
C ASP A 79 14.58 0.50 1.76
N ARG A 80 14.19 1.08 2.89
CA ARG A 80 14.20 0.40 4.18
C ARG A 80 13.31 -0.85 4.19
N LEU A 81 12.22 -0.84 3.45
CA LEU A 81 11.30 -1.98 3.31
C LEU A 81 11.78 -3.04 2.29
N GLY A 82 12.87 -2.74 1.55
CA GLY A 82 13.49 -3.66 0.59
C GLY A 82 12.96 -3.54 -0.84
N VAL A 83 12.19 -2.49 -1.18
CA VAL A 83 11.64 -2.29 -2.53
C VAL A 83 12.12 -1.01 -3.22
N GLY A 84 12.86 -0.14 -2.52
CA GLY A 84 13.27 1.16 -3.05
C GLY A 84 14.12 1.08 -4.31
N ALA A 85 15.05 0.15 -4.40
CA ALA A 85 15.87 -0.05 -5.59
C ALA A 85 15.01 -0.36 -6.83
N ARG A 86 14.02 -1.26 -6.70
CA ARG A 86 13.08 -1.61 -7.80
C ARG A 86 12.29 -0.40 -8.28
N MET A 87 11.91 0.52 -7.35
CA MET A 87 11.22 1.76 -7.68
C MET A 87 12.10 2.69 -8.52
N VAL A 88 13.35 2.88 -8.09
CA VAL A 88 14.33 3.75 -8.78
C VAL A 88 14.70 3.19 -10.14
N ASP A 89 14.98 1.89 -10.23
CA ASP A 89 15.36 1.21 -11.49
C ASP A 89 14.26 1.28 -12.55
N LYS A 90 12.99 1.25 -12.13
CA LYS A 90 11.84 1.34 -13.01
C LYS A 90 11.45 2.77 -13.36
N GLY A 91 11.63 3.69 -12.42
CA GLY A 91 11.22 5.08 -12.55
C GLY A 91 12.18 5.93 -13.38
N VAL A 92 11.72 7.10 -13.78
CA VAL A 92 12.56 8.13 -14.41
C VAL A 92 13.01 9.10 -13.35
N VAL A 93 14.31 9.12 -13.04
CA VAL A 93 14.91 10.01 -12.04
C VAL A 93 15.00 11.43 -12.58
N TRP A 94 14.65 12.38 -11.74
CA TRP A 94 14.85 13.81 -12.04
C TRP A 94 15.04 14.63 -10.76
N LYS A 95 15.73 15.78 -10.89
CA LYS A 95 15.92 16.72 -9.79
C LYS A 95 15.81 18.18 -10.21
N VAL A 96 15.91 18.46 -11.52
CA VAL A 96 15.86 19.84 -12.05
C VAL A 96 14.51 20.09 -12.69
N GLY A 97 13.79 21.09 -12.15
CA GLY A 97 12.57 21.61 -12.75
C GLY A 97 12.84 22.93 -13.48
N LYS A 98 12.09 23.16 -14.56
CA LYS A 98 12.10 24.39 -15.34
C LYS A 98 10.68 24.86 -15.59
N ILE A 99 10.42 26.14 -15.42
CA ILE A 99 9.13 26.76 -15.69
C ILE A 99 9.31 27.76 -16.82
N PHE A 100 8.43 27.71 -17.80
CA PHE A 100 8.43 28.57 -18.97
C PHE A 100 7.15 29.40 -19.03
N LEU A 101 7.28 30.64 -19.48
CA LEU A 101 6.17 31.50 -19.91
C LEU A 101 6.37 31.71 -21.42
N ASN A 102 5.52 31.11 -22.23
CA ASN A 102 5.77 30.93 -23.67
C ASN A 102 7.15 30.26 -23.88
N ASP A 103 8.07 30.87 -24.61
CA ASP A 103 9.41 30.36 -24.90
C ASP A 103 10.48 30.81 -23.89
N ASP A 104 10.12 31.72 -22.97
CA ASP A 104 11.05 32.28 -21.98
C ASP A 104 11.08 31.41 -20.71
N MET A 105 12.25 30.93 -20.32
CA MET A 105 12.45 30.25 -19.05
C MET A 105 12.45 31.28 -17.90
N VAL A 106 11.35 31.28 -17.13
CA VAL A 106 11.16 32.24 -16.01
C VAL A 106 11.69 31.74 -14.68
N TYR A 107 11.83 30.39 -14.53
CA TYR A 107 12.34 29.84 -13.28
C TYR A 107 12.98 28.46 -13.50
N ARG A 108 14.06 28.20 -12.76
CA ARG A 108 14.73 26.90 -12.68
C ARG A 108 15.04 26.58 -11.23
N PHE A 109 14.83 25.35 -10.82
CA PHE A 109 15.17 24.88 -9.48
C PHE A 109 15.85 23.51 -9.51
N ASP A 110 16.70 23.25 -8.53
CA ASP A 110 17.27 21.93 -8.23
C ASP A 110 16.76 21.49 -6.86
N LEU A 111 16.10 20.34 -6.80
CA LEU A 111 15.48 19.79 -5.59
C LEU A 111 16.48 19.11 -4.66
N LEU A 112 17.67 18.78 -5.16
CA LEU A 112 18.71 18.08 -4.41
C LEU A 112 20.08 18.46 -5.00
N PRO A 113 20.57 19.70 -4.72
CA PRO A 113 21.84 20.17 -5.27
C PRO A 113 23.05 19.42 -4.69
N GLU A 114 22.96 18.89 -3.46
CA GLU A 114 24.02 18.15 -2.81
C GLU A 114 24.16 16.75 -3.41
N ASP A 115 25.37 16.21 -3.34
CA ASP A 115 25.73 14.86 -3.77
C ASP A 115 25.75 13.87 -2.58
N GLY A 116 25.94 12.58 -2.88
CA GLY A 116 26.09 11.53 -1.88
C GLY A 116 24.81 10.94 -1.30
N HIS A 117 23.66 11.32 -1.80
CA HIS A 117 22.39 10.72 -1.41
C HIS A 117 22.16 9.37 -2.08
N LYS A 118 21.74 8.35 -1.30
CA LYS A 118 21.38 7.03 -1.83
C LYS A 118 20.15 7.10 -2.73
N MET A 119 19.12 7.87 -2.33
CA MET A 119 17.88 8.01 -3.08
C MET A 119 17.86 9.34 -3.83
N PRO A 120 17.35 9.35 -5.08
CA PRO A 120 17.20 10.58 -5.87
C PRO A 120 16.15 11.52 -5.27
N ALA A 121 16.18 12.79 -5.70
CA ALA A 121 15.20 13.79 -5.27
C ALA A 121 13.76 13.35 -5.57
N PHE A 122 13.54 12.91 -6.82
CA PHE A 122 12.27 12.43 -7.32
C PHE A 122 12.44 11.36 -8.38
N ILE A 123 11.42 10.51 -8.50
CA ILE A 123 11.20 9.67 -9.66
C ILE A 123 9.79 9.88 -10.21
N ASN A 124 9.66 9.76 -11.53
CA ASN A 124 8.37 9.54 -12.17
C ASN A 124 8.19 8.05 -12.37
N LEU A 125 7.19 7.48 -11.69
CA LEU A 125 6.83 6.07 -11.74
C LEU A 125 5.32 5.96 -11.62
N GLN A 126 4.67 5.27 -12.55
CA GLN A 126 3.23 5.07 -12.45
C GLN A 126 2.91 4.27 -11.18
N GLN A 127 1.88 4.70 -10.46
CA GLN A 127 1.50 4.16 -9.15
C GLN A 127 1.33 2.64 -9.15
N TYR A 128 0.75 2.07 -10.20
CA TYR A 128 0.53 0.62 -10.29
C TYR A 128 1.82 -0.21 -10.28
N TYR A 129 2.97 0.34 -10.74
CA TYR A 129 4.26 -0.33 -10.57
C TYR A 129 4.70 -0.33 -9.10
N ALA A 130 4.52 0.81 -8.43
CA ALA A 130 4.85 0.90 -7.01
C ALA A 130 3.99 -0.09 -6.19
N GLU A 131 2.70 -0.14 -6.45
CA GLU A 131 1.78 -1.10 -5.83
C GLU A 131 2.18 -2.54 -6.11
N ALA A 132 2.54 -2.87 -7.37
CA ALA A 132 2.98 -4.22 -7.75
C ALA A 132 4.22 -4.65 -6.93
N PHE A 133 5.23 -3.78 -6.83
CA PHE A 133 6.43 -4.09 -6.08
C PHE A 133 6.16 -4.23 -4.57
N LEU A 134 5.22 -3.45 -4.03
CA LEU A 134 4.80 -3.57 -2.63
C LEU A 134 4.02 -4.86 -2.39
N VAL A 135 3.11 -5.26 -3.29
CA VAL A 135 2.37 -6.53 -3.19
C VAL A 135 3.32 -7.71 -3.27
N ASP A 136 4.29 -7.71 -4.21
CA ASP A 136 5.31 -8.76 -4.28
C ASP A 136 6.03 -8.89 -2.92
N ARG A 137 6.40 -7.75 -2.31
CA ARG A 137 7.06 -7.74 -1.01
C ARG A 137 6.18 -8.27 0.12
N VAL A 138 4.90 -7.92 0.13
CA VAL A 138 3.92 -8.47 1.09
C VAL A 138 3.84 -9.99 0.99
N GLN A 139 3.85 -10.55 -0.23
CA GLN A 139 3.79 -12.01 -0.44
C GLN A 139 5.02 -12.77 0.10
N GLU A 140 6.16 -12.08 0.27
CA GLU A 140 7.35 -12.64 0.89
C GLU A 140 7.29 -12.68 2.44
N LEU A 141 6.32 -11.98 3.05
CA LEU A 141 6.22 -11.78 4.49
C LEU A 141 5.06 -12.62 5.08
N PRO A 142 5.36 -13.74 5.74
CA PRO A 142 4.33 -14.63 6.29
C PRO A 142 3.50 -13.98 7.43
N GLN A 143 3.94 -12.84 7.96
CA GLN A 143 3.22 -12.07 8.97
C GLN A 143 2.05 -11.26 8.39
N VAL A 144 1.99 -11.06 7.05
CA VAL A 144 0.92 -10.29 6.42
C VAL A 144 -0.09 -11.23 5.76
N ASP A 145 -1.32 -11.17 6.22
CA ASP A 145 -2.46 -11.85 5.63
C ASP A 145 -3.24 -10.84 4.77
N LEU A 146 -2.91 -10.80 3.47
CA LEU A 146 -3.55 -9.90 2.50
C LEU A 146 -4.81 -10.55 1.93
N ARG A 147 -5.96 -9.90 2.13
CA ARG A 147 -7.28 -10.39 1.73
C ARG A 147 -7.94 -9.42 0.75
N TRP A 148 -8.00 -9.83 -0.52
CA TRP A 148 -8.70 -9.11 -1.58
C TRP A 148 -10.20 -9.38 -1.54
N ARG A 149 -11.01 -8.43 -2.02
CA ARG A 149 -12.47 -8.47 -2.02
C ARG A 149 -13.06 -8.67 -0.62
N ASN A 150 -12.44 -8.03 0.36
CA ASN A 150 -12.86 -7.97 1.76
C ASN A 150 -13.17 -6.52 2.11
N LYS A 151 -14.42 -6.11 1.87
CA LYS A 151 -14.86 -4.73 2.06
C LYS A 151 -15.27 -4.48 3.50
N VAL A 152 -14.55 -3.61 4.19
CA VAL A 152 -14.98 -3.13 5.52
C VAL A 152 -16.19 -2.21 5.35
N VAL A 153 -17.31 -2.59 6.00
CA VAL A 153 -18.58 -1.86 5.89
C VAL A 153 -19.09 -1.34 7.24
N GLY A 154 -18.40 -1.69 8.32
CA GLY A 154 -18.74 -1.21 9.66
C GLY A 154 -17.58 -1.36 10.62
N LEU A 155 -17.56 -0.47 11.60
CA LEU A 155 -16.59 -0.43 12.68
C LEU A 155 -17.31 -0.11 13.97
N ASP A 156 -17.07 -0.91 15.02
CA ASP A 156 -17.63 -0.71 16.35
C ASP A 156 -16.50 -0.78 17.38
N GLN A 157 -16.16 0.37 17.95
CA GLN A 157 -15.08 0.48 18.92
C GLN A 157 -15.58 0.06 20.31
N ARG A 158 -14.88 -0.88 20.91
CA ARG A 158 -15.06 -1.35 22.29
C ARG A 158 -13.96 -0.83 23.19
N ASN A 159 -14.04 -1.14 24.48
CA ASN A 159 -13.06 -0.66 25.46
C ASN A 159 -11.66 -1.23 25.23
N ASP A 160 -11.54 -2.48 24.74
CA ASP A 160 -10.29 -3.22 24.62
C ASP A 160 -10.02 -3.76 23.18
N HIS A 161 -10.92 -3.52 22.24
CA HIS A 161 -10.78 -3.96 20.85
C HIS A 161 -11.75 -3.20 19.94
N VAL A 162 -11.55 -3.39 18.63
CA VAL A 162 -12.47 -2.91 17.60
C VAL A 162 -13.09 -4.12 16.91
N VAL A 163 -14.39 -4.07 16.64
CA VAL A 163 -15.10 -5.05 15.83
C VAL A 163 -15.31 -4.47 14.44
N LEU A 164 -14.88 -5.21 13.40
CA LEU A 164 -15.10 -4.85 12.01
C LEU A 164 -16.16 -5.77 11.41
N ALA A 165 -17.09 -5.19 10.64
CA ALA A 165 -17.99 -5.90 9.75
C ALA A 165 -17.44 -5.86 8.34
N ILE A 166 -17.30 -7.02 7.69
CA ILE A 166 -16.60 -7.17 6.40
C ILE A 166 -17.51 -7.93 5.44
N ASP A 167 -17.79 -7.34 4.28
CA ASP A 167 -18.51 -7.96 3.19
C ASP A 167 -17.54 -8.63 2.22
N THR A 168 -17.89 -9.84 1.80
CA THR A 168 -17.16 -10.63 0.82
C THR A 168 -18.12 -11.26 -0.18
N PRO A 169 -17.64 -11.85 -1.28
CA PRO A 169 -18.49 -12.64 -2.19
C PRO A 169 -19.26 -13.78 -1.52
N ASP A 170 -18.74 -14.33 -0.41
CA ASP A 170 -19.36 -15.45 0.34
C ASP A 170 -20.24 -14.97 1.50
N GLY A 171 -20.47 -13.65 1.61
CA GLY A 171 -21.29 -13.05 2.65
C GLY A 171 -20.49 -12.26 3.68
N ARG A 172 -21.20 -11.81 4.72
CA ARG A 172 -20.65 -10.97 5.79
C ARG A 172 -20.03 -11.81 6.90
N TYR A 173 -18.88 -11.36 7.38
CA TYR A 173 -18.26 -11.89 8.59
C TYR A 173 -17.72 -10.74 9.47
N HIS A 174 -17.20 -11.08 10.65
CA HIS A 174 -16.68 -10.10 11.59
C HIS A 174 -15.25 -10.49 12.03
N LEU A 175 -14.43 -9.46 12.26
CA LEU A 175 -13.12 -9.57 12.91
C LEU A 175 -13.10 -8.70 14.16
N LYS A 176 -12.28 -9.10 15.13
CA LYS A 176 -11.84 -8.24 16.24
C LYS A 176 -10.39 -7.86 16.01
N ALA A 177 -10.03 -6.63 16.34
CA ALA A 177 -8.66 -6.14 16.24
C ALA A 177 -8.28 -5.34 17.49
N ASP A 178 -7.01 -5.46 17.91
CA ASP A 178 -6.49 -4.58 18.96
C ASP A 178 -6.30 -3.17 18.41
N TYR A 179 -5.82 -3.07 17.16
CA TYR A 179 -5.66 -1.81 16.42
C TYR A 179 -6.22 -1.94 15.01
N VAL A 180 -6.90 -0.89 14.57
CA VAL A 180 -7.35 -0.72 13.17
C VAL A 180 -6.74 0.55 12.61
N VAL A 181 -6.15 0.44 11.41
CA VAL A 181 -5.59 1.59 10.69
C VAL A 181 -6.29 1.71 9.34
N ALA A 182 -7.02 2.80 9.15
CA ALA A 182 -7.65 3.12 7.87
C ALA A 182 -6.62 3.73 6.91
N CYS A 183 -6.47 3.11 5.75
CA CYS A 183 -5.59 3.51 4.66
C CYS A 183 -6.31 3.52 3.29
N ASP A 184 -7.62 3.59 3.31
CA ASP A 184 -8.53 3.48 2.17
C ASP A 184 -8.86 4.82 1.48
N GLY A 185 -8.29 5.91 1.96
CA GLY A 185 -8.37 7.24 1.34
C GLY A 185 -9.22 8.26 2.07
#